data_9040d12ac8a8371129f8072eae3f2049
#
_entry.id   9040d12ac8a8371129f8072eae3f2049
#
_cell.length_a   1.000
_cell.length_b   1.000
_cell.length_c   1.000
_cell.angle_alpha   90.00
_cell.angle_beta   90.00
_cell.angle_gamma   90.00
#
_symmetry.space_group_name_H-M   'P 1'
#
loop_
_entity.id
_entity.type
_entity.pdbx_description
1 polymer ?
#
loop_
_entity_poly.entity_id
_entity_poly.type
_entity_poly.pdbx_seq_one_letter_code
_entity_poly.pdbx_strand_id
1 'polypeptide(L)'
;MMKKLQKLGSALMLPVATLPICGILMGLGYLLCPAYMMGAGWAESLGYATSGLAYSIGFFLIKAGGALIDNMAILFAIGTAVGLAKENNGTAGLAGLVSWLMMTSLVSSAGSYAPGLAAIGNWGLAYSKIANPFTGILAGVLGGVCYNKFKDTKLPDFLAFFSGKRFVAIITALVSILVSVALLFAWPVLFGALVAVGQFIVGLDAVGAGIYAFLNRLLIPFGLHHALNNVFWFDTIGLGDLTAYWSGKTSADVTWSVGMYMAGFFPCMMFGIPGAALAMIQTAKDNKKKIAAGIVGAAAICAFICGVTE
;
A
#
# COMPACT_ATOMS: atom_id res chain seq x y z
N MET A 1 11.40 -20.88 -7.39
CA MET A 1 10.48 -20.06 -6.58
C MET A 1 11.13 -18.75 -6.13
N MET A 2 12.27 -18.77 -5.46
CA MET A 2 13.04 -17.59 -4.99
C MET A 2 13.24 -16.49 -6.06
N LYS A 3 13.72 -16.85 -7.26
CA LYS A 3 13.94 -15.87 -8.35
C LYS A 3 12.68 -15.09 -8.77
N LYS A 4 11.50 -15.72 -8.72
CA LYS A 4 10.23 -15.05 -9.06
C LYS A 4 9.82 -14.06 -7.94
N LEU A 5 10.00 -14.45 -6.67
CA LEU A 5 9.75 -13.58 -5.52
C LEU A 5 10.71 -12.39 -5.50
N GLN A 6 12.00 -12.62 -5.75
CA GLN A 6 12.99 -11.55 -5.87
C GLN A 6 12.64 -10.57 -7.00
N LYS A 7 12.17 -11.09 -8.15
CA LYS A 7 11.74 -10.23 -9.27
C LYS A 7 10.50 -9.40 -8.89
N LEU A 8 9.55 -9.99 -8.17
CA LEU A 8 8.39 -9.27 -7.67
C LEU A 8 8.82 -8.19 -6.66
N GLY A 9 9.65 -8.55 -5.67
CA GLY A 9 10.18 -7.58 -4.70
C GLY A 9 10.90 -6.40 -5.39
N SER A 10 11.75 -6.68 -6.38
CA SER A 10 12.41 -5.63 -7.15
C SER A 10 11.41 -4.75 -7.94
N ALA A 11 10.34 -5.33 -8.46
CA ALA A 11 9.30 -4.57 -9.17
C ALA A 11 8.50 -3.66 -8.23
N LEU A 12 8.33 -4.07 -6.97
CA LEU A 12 7.63 -3.28 -5.94
C LEU A 12 8.45 -2.08 -5.45
N MET A 13 9.77 -2.08 -5.62
CA MET A 13 10.60 -0.93 -5.22
C MET A 13 10.29 0.35 -6.03
N LEU A 14 9.81 0.23 -7.25
CA LEU A 14 9.52 1.39 -8.10
C LEU A 14 8.41 2.29 -7.52
N PRO A 15 7.22 1.79 -7.17
CA PRO A 15 6.19 2.60 -6.52
C PRO A 15 6.59 3.05 -5.10
N VAL A 16 7.31 2.25 -4.35
CA VAL A 16 7.79 2.58 -2.99
C VAL A 16 8.74 3.78 -2.99
N ALA A 17 9.52 3.98 -4.06
CA ALA A 17 10.43 5.12 -4.18
C ALA A 17 9.74 6.49 -4.10
N THR A 18 8.41 6.58 -4.25
CA THR A 18 7.64 7.83 -4.09
C THR A 18 7.28 8.14 -2.64
N LEU A 19 7.34 7.16 -1.73
CA LEU A 19 6.88 7.33 -0.35
C LEU A 19 7.70 8.35 0.47
N PRO A 20 9.02 8.50 0.32
CA PRO A 20 9.79 9.49 1.07
C PRO A 20 9.30 10.92 0.86
N ILE A 21 8.96 11.31 -0.36
CA ILE A 21 8.43 12.66 -0.61
C ILE A 21 7.05 12.86 0.03
N CYS A 22 6.21 11.81 0.05
CA CYS A 22 4.92 11.85 0.74
C CYS A 22 5.11 12.10 2.24
N GLY A 23 6.02 11.34 2.86
CA GLY A 23 6.34 11.46 4.28
C GLY A 23 6.85 12.86 4.64
N ILE A 24 7.74 13.44 3.83
CA ILE A 24 8.26 14.81 4.05
C ILE A 24 7.14 15.84 3.92
N LEU A 25 6.35 15.78 2.84
CA LEU A 25 5.26 16.74 2.61
C LEU A 25 4.20 16.66 3.72
N MET A 26 3.77 15.47 4.07
CA MET A 26 2.79 15.28 5.14
C MET A 26 3.35 15.67 6.50
N GLY A 27 4.59 15.31 6.82
CA GLY A 27 5.24 15.66 8.08
C GLY A 27 5.36 17.17 8.27
N LEU A 28 5.82 17.90 7.26
CA LEU A 28 5.84 19.36 7.27
C LEU A 28 4.42 19.95 7.34
N GLY A 29 3.49 19.35 6.63
CA GLY A 29 2.09 19.73 6.65
C GLY A 29 1.46 19.58 8.03
N TYR A 30 1.66 18.46 8.72
CA TYR A 30 1.15 18.25 10.08
C TYR A 30 1.81 19.16 11.12
N LEU A 31 3.07 19.54 10.92
CA LEU A 31 3.74 20.53 11.77
C LEU A 31 3.06 21.90 11.68
N LEU A 32 2.64 22.32 10.49
CA LEU A 32 1.97 23.60 10.25
C LEU A 32 0.46 23.56 10.49
N CYS A 33 -0.16 22.40 10.40
CA CYS A 33 -1.60 22.18 10.51
C CYS A 33 -1.92 20.94 11.37
N PRO A 34 -1.58 20.94 12.67
CA PRO A 34 -1.89 19.82 13.58
C PRO A 34 -3.39 19.54 13.67
N ALA A 35 -4.22 20.56 13.57
CA ALA A 35 -5.67 20.47 13.65
C ALA A 35 -6.30 19.52 12.60
N TYR A 36 -5.67 19.35 11.44
CA TYR A 36 -6.14 18.40 10.43
C TYR A 36 -6.10 16.94 10.92
N MET A 37 -5.10 16.61 11.71
CA MET A 37 -4.87 15.27 12.23
C MET A 37 -5.68 14.99 13.49
N MET A 38 -5.71 15.96 14.39
CA MET A 38 -6.34 15.87 15.70
C MET A 38 -7.85 16.13 15.68
N GLY A 39 -8.35 16.77 14.62
CA GLY A 39 -9.70 17.34 14.59
C GLY A 39 -9.72 18.77 15.18
N ALA A 40 -10.55 19.64 14.59
CA ALA A 40 -10.57 21.06 14.91
C ALA A 40 -10.85 21.33 16.40
N GLY A 41 -11.85 20.69 16.97
CA GLY A 41 -12.24 20.95 18.37
C GLY A 41 -11.16 20.59 19.40
N TRP A 42 -10.45 19.48 19.19
CA TRP A 42 -9.37 19.08 20.09
C TRP A 42 -8.11 19.93 19.89
N ALA A 43 -7.82 20.28 18.63
CA ALA A 43 -6.71 21.16 18.32
C ALA A 43 -6.89 22.56 18.95
N GLU A 44 -8.10 23.12 18.92
CA GLU A 44 -8.43 24.39 19.55
C GLU A 44 -8.26 24.33 21.07
N SER A 45 -8.66 23.23 21.71
CA SER A 45 -8.48 23.05 23.15
C SER A 45 -7.01 23.01 23.58
N LEU A 46 -6.11 22.65 22.67
CA LEU A 46 -4.65 22.66 22.86
C LEU A 46 -3.98 23.96 22.38
N GLY A 47 -4.77 24.94 21.89
CA GLY A 47 -4.26 26.23 21.42
C GLY A 47 -3.65 26.22 20.01
N TYR A 48 -3.91 25.16 19.21
CA TYR A 48 -3.46 25.11 17.81
C TYR A 48 -4.39 25.91 16.91
N ALA A 49 -3.81 26.61 15.93
CA ALA A 49 -4.58 27.36 14.94
C ALA A 49 -5.36 26.41 14.00
N THR A 50 -6.65 26.69 13.81
CA THR A 50 -7.55 25.98 12.89
C THR A 50 -7.80 26.77 11.60
N SER A 51 -7.15 27.92 11.44
CA SER A 51 -7.26 28.81 10.28
C SER A 51 -6.00 29.66 10.11
N GLY A 52 -5.91 30.38 9.00
CA GLY A 52 -4.79 31.27 8.70
C GLY A 52 -3.80 30.70 7.69
N LEU A 53 -2.79 31.51 7.33
CA LEU A 53 -1.87 31.17 6.23
C LEU A 53 -1.05 29.90 6.53
N ALA A 54 -0.52 29.76 7.74
CA ALA A 54 0.26 28.57 8.14
C ALA A 54 -0.59 27.30 8.06
N TYR A 55 -1.84 27.35 8.56
CA TYR A 55 -2.80 26.27 8.46
C TYR A 55 -3.07 25.91 7.00
N SER A 56 -3.33 26.89 6.13
CA SER A 56 -3.61 26.65 4.71
C SER A 56 -2.43 26.03 3.96
N ILE A 57 -1.20 26.48 4.24
CA ILE A 57 0.02 25.89 3.67
C ILE A 57 0.19 24.46 4.18
N GLY A 58 0.03 24.24 5.49
CA GLY A 58 0.11 22.90 6.09
C GLY A 58 -0.92 21.93 5.47
N PHE A 59 -2.16 22.38 5.37
CA PHE A 59 -3.23 21.60 4.73
C PHE A 59 -2.92 21.26 3.26
N PHE A 60 -2.41 22.23 2.50
CA PHE A 60 -1.98 21.99 1.11
C PHE A 60 -0.88 20.92 1.02
N LEU A 61 0.15 21.01 1.89
CA LEU A 61 1.23 20.01 1.92
C LEU A 61 0.72 18.61 2.31
N ILE A 62 -0.19 18.52 3.28
CA ILE A 62 -0.84 17.25 3.66
C ILE A 62 -1.57 16.65 2.47
N LYS A 63 -2.37 17.46 1.75
CA LYS A 63 -3.10 16.99 0.57
C LYS A 63 -2.16 16.58 -0.58
N ALA A 64 -1.06 17.30 -0.77
CA ALA A 64 -0.07 16.96 -1.79
C ALA A 64 0.62 15.60 -1.49
N GLY A 65 1.05 15.38 -0.25
CA GLY A 65 1.63 14.09 0.16
C GLY A 65 0.57 12.97 0.19
N GLY A 66 -0.62 13.25 0.72
CA GLY A 66 -1.73 12.32 0.81
C GLY A 66 -2.20 11.83 -0.56
N ALA A 67 -2.15 12.67 -1.60
CA ALA A 67 -2.55 12.30 -2.96
C ALA A 67 -1.82 11.06 -3.50
N LEU A 68 -0.56 10.84 -3.12
CA LEU A 68 0.20 9.66 -3.52
C LEU A 68 -0.13 8.45 -2.62
N ILE A 69 -0.26 8.65 -1.31
CA ILE A 69 -0.59 7.59 -0.35
C ILE A 69 -2.00 7.05 -0.60
N ASP A 70 -2.98 7.91 -0.81
CA ASP A 70 -4.37 7.54 -1.08
C ASP A 70 -4.51 6.75 -2.40
N ASN A 71 -3.60 6.99 -3.34
CA ASN A 71 -3.55 6.32 -4.64
C ASN A 71 -2.43 5.26 -4.74
N MET A 72 -1.89 4.79 -3.60
CA MET A 72 -0.79 3.83 -3.57
C MET A 72 -1.12 2.56 -4.37
N ALA A 73 -2.35 2.07 -4.32
CA ALA A 73 -2.79 0.89 -5.07
C ALA A 73 -2.59 1.04 -6.58
N ILE A 74 -2.87 2.23 -7.13
CA ILE A 74 -2.63 2.55 -8.56
C ILE A 74 -1.13 2.55 -8.86
N LEU A 75 -0.34 3.15 -7.98
CA LEU A 75 1.12 3.19 -8.13
C LEU A 75 1.71 1.78 -8.13
N PHE A 76 1.21 0.90 -7.25
CA PHE A 76 1.60 -0.52 -7.24
C PHE A 76 1.17 -1.25 -8.51
N ALA A 77 -0.03 -0.99 -9.05
CA ALA A 77 -0.50 -1.62 -10.28
C ALA A 77 0.41 -1.26 -11.47
N ILE A 78 0.72 0.02 -11.63
CA ILE A 78 1.58 0.51 -12.72
C ILE A 78 3.03 0.05 -12.51
N GLY A 79 3.59 0.30 -11.32
CA GLY A 79 4.99 0.02 -11.02
C GLY A 79 5.32 -1.47 -11.09
N THR A 80 4.44 -2.33 -10.55
CA THR A 80 4.60 -3.79 -10.62
C THR A 80 4.53 -4.30 -12.06
N ALA A 81 3.60 -3.78 -12.87
CA ALA A 81 3.47 -4.18 -14.27
C ALA A 81 4.72 -3.81 -15.07
N VAL A 82 5.24 -2.59 -14.91
CA VAL A 82 6.48 -2.14 -15.57
C VAL A 82 7.68 -2.94 -15.08
N GLY A 83 7.83 -3.14 -13.77
CA GLY A 83 8.96 -3.87 -13.19
C GLY A 83 8.98 -5.36 -13.54
N LEU A 84 7.82 -5.98 -13.79
CA LEU A 84 7.73 -7.36 -14.26
C LEU A 84 7.86 -7.51 -15.77
N ALA A 85 7.70 -6.43 -16.53
CA ALA A 85 7.84 -6.44 -17.97
C ALA A 85 9.29 -6.75 -18.39
N LYS A 86 9.45 -7.44 -19.52
CA LYS A 86 10.79 -7.77 -20.05
C LYS A 86 11.56 -6.55 -20.52
N GLU A 87 10.85 -5.48 -20.92
CA GLU A 87 11.41 -4.30 -21.57
C GLU A 87 11.15 -2.99 -20.81
N ASN A 88 10.65 -3.03 -19.57
CA ASN A 88 10.29 -1.83 -18.79
C ASN A 88 9.52 -0.78 -19.61
N ASN A 89 8.50 -1.22 -20.33
CA ASN A 89 7.77 -0.41 -21.30
C ASN A 89 6.50 0.22 -20.68
N GLY A 90 6.20 1.46 -21.04
CA GLY A 90 5.00 2.16 -20.58
C GLY A 90 3.68 1.45 -20.93
N THR A 91 3.63 0.67 -22.00
CA THR A 91 2.48 -0.16 -22.35
C THR A 91 2.17 -1.20 -21.27
N ALA A 92 3.20 -1.74 -20.60
CA ALA A 92 3.00 -2.63 -19.45
C ALA A 92 2.36 -1.88 -18.28
N GLY A 93 2.79 -0.64 -18.02
CA GLY A 93 2.17 0.21 -16.99
C GLY A 93 0.71 0.50 -17.30
N LEU A 94 0.39 0.83 -18.56
CA LEU A 94 -1.00 1.00 -19.00
C LEU A 94 -1.82 -0.28 -18.81
N ALA A 95 -1.27 -1.45 -19.12
CA ALA A 95 -1.93 -2.72 -18.89
C ALA A 95 -2.21 -2.97 -17.40
N GLY A 96 -1.25 -2.65 -16.50
CA GLY A 96 -1.46 -2.71 -15.06
C GLY A 96 -2.57 -1.79 -14.58
N LEU A 97 -2.59 -0.54 -15.08
CA LEU A 97 -3.64 0.43 -14.77
C LEU A 97 -5.01 -0.04 -15.27
N VAL A 98 -5.11 -0.51 -16.52
CA VAL A 98 -6.35 -1.06 -17.08
C VAL A 98 -6.86 -2.21 -16.24
N SER A 99 -5.98 -3.14 -15.86
CA SER A 99 -6.34 -4.26 -15.00
C SER A 99 -6.89 -3.78 -13.66
N TRP A 100 -6.23 -2.84 -13.02
CA TRP A 100 -6.65 -2.31 -11.72
C TRP A 100 -7.99 -1.61 -11.79
N LEU A 101 -8.21 -0.73 -12.78
CA LEU A 101 -9.49 -0.04 -12.99
C LEU A 101 -10.62 -1.04 -13.23
N MET A 102 -10.39 -2.05 -14.08
CA MET A 102 -11.42 -3.06 -14.38
C MET A 102 -11.77 -3.88 -13.12
N MET A 103 -10.76 -4.42 -12.42
CA MET A 103 -10.98 -5.23 -11.22
C MET A 103 -11.69 -4.44 -10.12
N THR A 104 -11.22 -3.24 -9.81
CA THR A 104 -11.80 -2.44 -8.71
C THR A 104 -13.20 -1.96 -9.05
N SER A 105 -13.43 -1.45 -10.26
CA SER A 105 -14.76 -1.00 -10.67
C SER A 105 -15.77 -2.13 -10.72
N LEU A 106 -15.42 -3.28 -11.29
CA LEU A 106 -16.34 -4.41 -11.38
C LEU A 106 -16.67 -4.99 -10.01
N VAL A 107 -15.67 -5.21 -9.16
CA VAL A 107 -15.91 -5.84 -7.86
C VAL A 107 -16.58 -4.88 -6.88
N SER A 108 -16.16 -3.60 -6.83
CA SER A 108 -16.82 -2.63 -5.93
C SER A 108 -18.30 -2.39 -6.27
N SER A 109 -18.66 -2.50 -7.56
CA SER A 109 -20.04 -2.34 -8.04
C SER A 109 -20.89 -3.61 -7.90
N ALA A 110 -20.34 -4.69 -7.32
CA ALA A 110 -21.05 -5.98 -7.19
C ALA A 110 -22.41 -5.86 -6.49
N GLY A 111 -22.53 -4.96 -5.51
CA GLY A 111 -23.82 -4.69 -4.86
C GLY A 111 -24.93 -4.22 -5.80
N SER A 112 -24.58 -3.58 -6.93
CA SER A 112 -25.55 -3.07 -7.90
C SER A 112 -26.04 -4.14 -8.89
N TYR A 113 -25.16 -5.03 -9.35
CA TYR A 113 -25.50 -6.03 -10.37
C TYR A 113 -25.63 -7.47 -9.81
N ALA A 114 -25.12 -7.73 -8.62
CA ALA A 114 -25.19 -9.01 -7.92
C ALA A 114 -25.57 -8.80 -6.44
N PRO A 115 -26.74 -8.18 -6.13
CA PRO A 115 -27.12 -7.86 -4.76
C PRO A 115 -27.24 -9.09 -3.86
N GLY A 116 -27.61 -10.24 -4.42
CA GLY A 116 -27.65 -11.49 -3.67
C GLY A 116 -26.28 -11.95 -3.16
N LEU A 117 -25.20 -11.73 -3.92
CA LEU A 117 -23.86 -12.00 -3.43
C LEU A 117 -23.42 -10.98 -2.36
N ALA A 118 -23.73 -9.73 -2.56
CA ALA A 118 -23.36 -8.67 -1.60
C ALA A 118 -24.10 -8.81 -0.26
N ALA A 119 -25.26 -9.48 -0.24
CA ALA A 119 -26.04 -9.76 0.97
C ALA A 119 -25.50 -10.94 1.80
N ILE A 120 -24.51 -11.69 1.30
CA ILE A 120 -23.92 -12.83 2.02
C ILE A 120 -22.96 -12.30 3.10
N GLY A 121 -23.38 -12.36 4.37
CA GLY A 121 -22.54 -11.95 5.50
C GLY A 121 -21.89 -10.57 5.28
N ASN A 122 -20.56 -10.49 5.29
CA ASN A 122 -19.79 -9.26 5.12
C ASN A 122 -19.29 -9.03 3.67
N TRP A 123 -19.85 -9.71 2.66
CA TRP A 123 -19.36 -9.62 1.30
C TRP A 123 -19.51 -8.22 0.69
N GLY A 124 -20.59 -7.53 0.98
CA GLY A 124 -20.79 -6.14 0.57
C GLY A 124 -19.69 -5.22 1.08
N LEU A 125 -19.29 -5.38 2.34
CA LEU A 125 -18.16 -4.65 2.92
C LEU A 125 -16.84 -5.07 2.24
N ALA A 126 -16.62 -6.34 2.00
CA ALA A 126 -15.43 -6.83 1.30
C ALA A 126 -15.30 -6.19 -0.10
N TYR A 127 -16.40 -6.12 -0.86
CA TYR A 127 -16.41 -5.47 -2.18
C TYR A 127 -16.05 -3.99 -2.12
N SER A 128 -16.52 -3.25 -1.13
CA SER A 128 -16.17 -1.83 -0.96
C SER A 128 -14.68 -1.62 -0.64
N LYS A 129 -14.00 -2.62 -0.08
CA LYS A 129 -12.57 -2.59 0.29
C LYS A 129 -11.64 -3.27 -0.73
N ILE A 130 -12.11 -3.49 -1.96
CA ILE A 130 -11.29 -4.10 -3.03
C ILE A 130 -10.16 -3.17 -3.49
N ALA A 131 -10.33 -1.86 -3.44
CA ALA A 131 -9.34 -0.87 -3.85
C ALA A 131 -8.24 -0.73 -2.78
N ASN A 132 -7.27 -1.63 -2.79
CA ASN A 132 -6.17 -1.67 -1.83
C ASN A 132 -4.85 -2.08 -2.50
N PRO A 133 -3.68 -1.88 -1.86
CA PRO A 133 -2.37 -2.20 -2.43
C PRO A 133 -2.22 -3.66 -2.88
N PHE A 134 -2.84 -4.62 -2.19
CA PHE A 134 -2.78 -6.03 -2.58
C PHE A 134 -3.42 -6.25 -3.95
N THR A 135 -4.61 -5.71 -4.19
CA THR A 135 -5.27 -5.79 -5.51
C THR A 135 -4.52 -4.97 -6.56
N GLY A 136 -3.85 -3.88 -6.16
CA GLY A 136 -2.94 -3.13 -7.02
C GLY A 136 -1.78 -4.00 -7.51
N ILE A 137 -1.11 -4.72 -6.60
CA ILE A 137 -0.04 -5.66 -6.95
C ILE A 137 -0.57 -6.77 -7.87
N LEU A 138 -1.73 -7.35 -7.57
CA LEU A 138 -2.35 -8.39 -8.39
C LEU A 138 -2.63 -7.90 -9.81
N ALA A 139 -3.18 -6.70 -9.94
CA ALA A 139 -3.44 -6.05 -11.22
C ALA A 139 -2.13 -5.78 -11.99
N GLY A 140 -1.09 -5.33 -11.29
CA GLY A 140 0.24 -5.14 -11.87
C GLY A 140 0.87 -6.43 -12.38
N VAL A 141 0.76 -7.51 -11.61
CA VAL A 141 1.22 -8.84 -12.04
C VAL A 141 0.46 -9.28 -13.30
N LEU A 142 -0.87 -9.11 -13.32
CA LEU A 142 -1.68 -9.47 -14.49
C LEU A 142 -1.28 -8.65 -15.72
N GLY A 143 -1.13 -7.32 -15.57
CA GLY A 143 -0.70 -6.43 -16.65
C GLY A 143 0.69 -6.80 -17.18
N GLY A 144 1.66 -7.06 -16.31
CA GLY A 144 3.01 -7.49 -16.69
C GLY A 144 3.04 -8.85 -17.39
N VAL A 145 2.23 -9.81 -16.94
CA VAL A 145 2.08 -11.12 -17.59
C VAL A 145 1.46 -10.98 -18.97
N CYS A 146 0.36 -10.23 -19.09
CA CYS A 146 -0.29 -9.96 -20.38
C CYS A 146 0.67 -9.26 -21.34
N TYR A 147 1.43 -8.25 -20.88
CA TYR A 147 2.44 -7.59 -21.69
C TYR A 147 3.47 -8.58 -22.23
N ASN A 148 4.07 -9.36 -21.34
CA ASN A 148 5.13 -10.30 -21.72
C ASN A 148 4.67 -11.39 -22.70
N LYS A 149 3.39 -11.75 -22.62
CA LYS A 149 2.81 -12.83 -23.47
C LYS A 149 2.32 -12.30 -24.81
N PHE A 150 1.75 -11.09 -24.86
CA PHE A 150 1.00 -10.62 -26.03
C PHE A 150 1.62 -9.46 -26.79
N LYS A 151 2.75 -8.88 -26.33
CA LYS A 151 3.38 -7.71 -26.94
C LYS A 151 3.82 -7.88 -28.39
N ASP A 152 4.04 -9.13 -28.83
CA ASP A 152 4.51 -9.47 -30.18
C ASP A 152 3.41 -10.15 -31.02
N THR A 153 2.16 -10.16 -30.54
CA THR A 153 1.04 -10.79 -31.23
C THR A 153 0.67 -10.04 -32.49
N LYS A 154 0.69 -10.75 -33.63
CA LYS A 154 0.21 -10.24 -34.91
C LYS A 154 -1.26 -10.61 -35.09
N LEU A 155 -2.10 -9.64 -35.38
CA LEU A 155 -3.51 -9.82 -35.70
C LEU A 155 -3.70 -9.86 -37.23
N PRO A 156 -4.85 -10.39 -37.72
CA PRO A 156 -5.20 -10.33 -39.13
C PRO A 156 -5.19 -8.90 -39.68
N ASP A 157 -5.03 -8.74 -40.99
CA ASP A 157 -4.81 -7.44 -41.65
C ASP A 157 -5.89 -6.40 -41.35
N PHE A 158 -7.16 -6.80 -41.22
CA PHE A 158 -8.26 -5.89 -40.87
C PHE A 158 -8.19 -5.38 -39.41
N LEU A 159 -7.40 -6.02 -38.55
CA LEU A 159 -7.13 -5.60 -37.17
C LEU A 159 -5.67 -5.21 -36.96
N ALA A 160 -4.88 -5.07 -38.02
CA ALA A 160 -3.45 -4.82 -37.97
C ALA A 160 -3.10 -3.57 -37.11
N PHE A 161 -3.96 -2.54 -37.10
CA PHE A 161 -3.80 -1.36 -36.26
C PHE A 161 -3.67 -1.68 -34.74
N PHE A 162 -4.35 -2.72 -34.29
CA PHE A 162 -4.33 -3.15 -32.88
C PHE A 162 -3.23 -4.17 -32.58
N SER A 163 -2.41 -4.57 -33.56
CA SER A 163 -1.35 -5.56 -33.39
C SER A 163 -0.23 -5.11 -32.45
N GLY A 164 0.50 -6.08 -31.90
CA GLY A 164 1.68 -5.87 -31.07
C GLY A 164 1.35 -5.23 -29.72
N LYS A 165 2.11 -4.22 -29.32
CA LYS A 165 1.98 -3.58 -28.01
C LYS A 165 0.59 -2.96 -27.76
N ARG A 166 -0.12 -2.53 -28.80
CA ARG A 166 -1.49 -1.99 -28.67
C ARG A 166 -2.51 -3.04 -28.27
N PHE A 167 -2.30 -4.29 -28.68
CA PHE A 167 -3.15 -5.42 -28.32
C PHE A 167 -3.11 -5.74 -26.83
N VAL A 168 -2.00 -5.44 -26.17
CA VAL A 168 -1.80 -5.77 -24.75
C VAL A 168 -2.90 -5.15 -23.87
N ALA A 169 -3.24 -3.89 -24.04
CA ALA A 169 -4.27 -3.24 -23.22
C ALA A 169 -5.65 -3.90 -23.42
N ILE A 170 -5.99 -4.24 -24.68
CA ILE A 170 -7.27 -4.88 -25.04
C ILE A 170 -7.36 -6.26 -24.38
N ILE A 171 -6.37 -7.11 -24.56
CA ILE A 171 -6.39 -8.47 -24.00
C ILE A 171 -6.33 -8.42 -22.47
N THR A 172 -5.62 -7.45 -21.88
CA THR A 172 -5.60 -7.25 -20.43
C THR A 172 -6.98 -6.91 -19.91
N ALA A 173 -7.73 -6.03 -20.57
CA ALA A 173 -9.10 -5.72 -20.19
C ALA A 173 -9.99 -6.97 -20.19
N LEU A 174 -9.93 -7.79 -21.24
CA LEU A 174 -10.71 -9.02 -21.35
C LEU A 174 -10.34 -10.04 -20.25
N VAL A 175 -9.05 -10.24 -20.02
CA VAL A 175 -8.57 -11.13 -18.95
C VAL A 175 -8.96 -10.59 -17.58
N SER A 176 -8.94 -9.27 -17.38
CA SER A 176 -9.34 -8.64 -16.12
C SER A 176 -10.82 -8.84 -15.80
N ILE A 177 -11.71 -8.94 -16.80
CA ILE A 177 -13.12 -9.32 -16.59
C ILE A 177 -13.19 -10.71 -15.98
N LEU A 178 -12.47 -11.69 -16.56
CA LEU A 178 -12.47 -13.06 -16.05
C LEU A 178 -11.90 -13.14 -14.62
N VAL A 179 -10.81 -12.40 -14.35
CA VAL A 179 -10.22 -12.33 -13.01
C VAL A 179 -11.18 -11.65 -12.04
N SER A 180 -11.91 -10.60 -12.47
CA SER A 180 -12.92 -9.94 -11.62
C SER A 180 -14.05 -10.89 -11.23
N VAL A 181 -14.52 -11.74 -12.15
CA VAL A 181 -15.51 -12.78 -11.84
C VAL A 181 -14.97 -13.76 -10.78
N ALA A 182 -13.71 -14.17 -10.90
CA ALA A 182 -13.08 -15.00 -9.86
C ALA A 182 -12.97 -14.27 -8.52
N LEU A 183 -12.64 -12.96 -8.55
CA LEU A 183 -12.53 -12.13 -7.34
C LEU A 183 -13.87 -11.88 -6.65
N LEU A 184 -15.00 -11.93 -7.34
CA LEU A 184 -16.32 -11.85 -6.70
C LEU A 184 -16.51 -12.93 -5.63
N PHE A 185 -15.89 -14.08 -5.80
CA PHE A 185 -15.98 -15.20 -4.86
C PHE A 185 -14.74 -15.29 -3.95
N ALA A 186 -13.56 -15.11 -4.52
CA ALA A 186 -12.30 -15.28 -3.80
C ALA A 186 -12.01 -14.12 -2.85
N TRP A 187 -12.31 -12.88 -3.25
CA TRP A 187 -11.99 -11.71 -2.44
C TRP A 187 -12.74 -11.66 -1.11
N PRO A 188 -14.08 -11.87 -1.03
CA PRO A 188 -14.78 -11.87 0.25
C PRO A 188 -14.28 -12.94 1.22
N VAL A 189 -13.87 -14.11 0.71
CA VAL A 189 -13.29 -15.19 1.54
C VAL A 189 -11.93 -14.76 2.09
N LEU A 190 -11.05 -14.20 1.24
CA LEU A 190 -9.75 -13.67 1.67
C LEU A 190 -9.92 -12.53 2.66
N PHE A 191 -10.83 -11.60 2.39
CA PHE A 191 -11.13 -10.47 3.27
C PHE A 191 -11.67 -10.97 4.61
N GLY A 192 -12.61 -11.89 4.61
CA GLY A 192 -13.15 -12.50 5.83
C GLY A 192 -12.07 -13.19 6.68
N ALA A 193 -11.15 -13.91 6.03
CA ALA A 193 -10.01 -14.52 6.72
C ALA A 193 -9.07 -13.46 7.32
N LEU A 194 -8.78 -12.36 6.60
CA LEU A 194 -7.98 -11.25 7.12
C LEU A 194 -8.65 -10.58 8.31
N VAL A 195 -9.96 -10.36 8.25
CA VAL A 195 -10.76 -9.80 9.36
C VAL A 195 -10.71 -10.74 10.58
N ALA A 196 -10.92 -12.04 10.38
CA ALA A 196 -10.90 -13.02 11.46
C ALA A 196 -9.51 -13.09 12.13
N VAL A 197 -8.43 -13.13 11.34
CA VAL A 197 -7.05 -13.09 11.86
C VAL A 197 -6.79 -11.77 12.58
N GLY A 198 -7.23 -10.64 12.02
CA GLY A 198 -7.10 -9.33 12.65
C GLY A 198 -7.80 -9.27 14.01
N GLN A 199 -9.06 -9.71 14.08
CA GLN A 199 -9.83 -9.76 15.33
C GLN A 199 -9.21 -10.71 16.36
N PHE A 200 -8.71 -11.87 15.92
CA PHE A 200 -7.98 -12.79 16.79
C PHE A 200 -6.71 -12.13 17.38
N ILE A 201 -5.91 -11.45 16.55
CA ILE A 201 -4.70 -10.75 17.00
C ILE A 201 -5.06 -9.62 17.97
N VAL A 202 -6.12 -8.85 17.69
CA VAL A 202 -6.61 -7.79 18.61
C VAL A 202 -7.03 -8.38 19.94
N GLY A 203 -7.70 -9.52 19.95
CA GLY A 203 -8.14 -10.21 21.16
C GLY A 203 -6.99 -10.74 22.04
N LEU A 204 -5.76 -10.82 21.52
CA LEU A 204 -4.56 -11.20 22.28
C LEU A 204 -3.85 -10.01 22.95
N ASP A 205 -4.38 -8.80 22.83
CA ASP A 205 -3.88 -7.56 23.41
C ASP A 205 -2.37 -7.35 23.12
N ALA A 206 -1.52 -7.12 24.12
CA ALA A 206 -0.10 -6.87 23.94
C ALA A 206 0.65 -8.00 23.18
N VAL A 207 0.26 -9.26 23.39
CA VAL A 207 0.83 -10.41 22.66
C VAL A 207 0.45 -10.31 21.16
N GLY A 208 -0.78 -9.91 20.86
CA GLY A 208 -1.26 -9.69 19.51
C GLY A 208 -0.47 -8.58 18.80
N ALA A 209 -0.20 -7.46 19.49
CA ALA A 209 0.66 -6.40 18.96
C ALA A 209 2.07 -6.91 18.63
N GLY A 210 2.64 -7.76 19.46
CA GLY A 210 3.93 -8.42 19.21
C GLY A 210 3.90 -9.33 17.97
N ILE A 211 2.85 -10.14 17.81
CA ILE A 211 2.64 -11.00 16.63
C ILE A 211 2.51 -10.15 15.37
N TYR A 212 1.71 -9.10 15.42
CA TYR A 212 1.56 -8.17 14.31
C TYR A 212 2.91 -7.53 13.92
N ALA A 213 3.65 -7.01 14.90
CA ALA A 213 4.96 -6.41 14.68
C ALA A 213 5.94 -7.40 14.03
N PHE A 214 5.99 -8.64 14.50
CA PHE A 214 6.82 -9.70 13.94
C PHE A 214 6.44 -10.00 12.48
N LEU A 215 5.16 -10.25 12.21
CA LEU A 215 4.68 -10.55 10.87
C LEU A 215 4.90 -9.38 9.91
N ASN A 216 4.68 -8.15 10.37
CA ASN A 216 4.94 -6.96 9.59
C ASN A 216 6.41 -6.90 9.14
N ARG A 217 7.36 -7.11 10.07
CA ARG A 217 8.79 -7.10 9.76
C ARG A 217 9.21 -8.26 8.85
N LEU A 218 8.65 -9.44 9.06
CA LEU A 218 8.90 -10.61 8.22
C LEU A 218 8.45 -10.38 6.76
N LEU A 219 7.41 -9.60 6.55
CA LEU A 219 6.82 -9.36 5.24
C LEU A 219 7.44 -8.17 4.49
N ILE A 220 8.29 -7.35 5.11
CA ILE A 220 8.98 -6.21 4.46
C ILE A 220 9.72 -6.65 3.19
N PRO A 221 10.56 -7.71 3.19
CA PRO A 221 11.30 -8.10 1.99
C PRO A 221 10.42 -8.49 0.79
N PHE A 222 9.14 -8.74 1.03
CA PHE A 222 8.16 -9.09 0.01
C PHE A 222 7.22 -7.92 -0.35
N GLY A 223 7.35 -6.76 0.33
CA GLY A 223 6.43 -5.63 0.18
C GLY A 223 5.01 -5.89 0.68
N LEU A 224 4.76 -7.04 1.31
CA LEU A 224 3.42 -7.47 1.76
C LEU A 224 3.01 -6.90 3.13
N HIS A 225 3.93 -6.26 3.86
CA HIS A 225 3.64 -5.61 5.13
C HIS A 225 2.58 -4.49 4.99
N HIS A 226 2.48 -3.84 3.82
CA HIS A 226 1.43 -2.86 3.56
C HIS A 226 0.02 -3.46 3.63
N ALA A 227 -0.14 -4.75 3.30
CA ALA A 227 -1.43 -5.43 3.44
C ALA A 227 -1.81 -5.56 4.93
N LEU A 228 -0.86 -5.88 5.80
CA LEU A 228 -1.08 -5.90 7.26
C LEU A 228 -1.34 -4.50 7.80
N ASN A 229 -0.57 -3.50 7.38
CA ASN A 229 -0.80 -2.11 7.82
C ASN A 229 -2.21 -1.65 7.45
N ASN A 230 -2.71 -2.04 6.28
CA ASN A 230 -4.06 -1.72 5.86
C ASN A 230 -5.13 -2.32 6.79
N VAL A 231 -4.85 -3.51 7.34
CA VAL A 231 -5.75 -4.18 8.30
C VAL A 231 -5.75 -3.49 9.66
N PHE A 232 -4.58 -3.16 10.21
CA PHE A 232 -4.45 -2.70 11.60
C PHE A 232 -4.42 -1.17 11.74
N TRP A 233 -3.77 -0.45 10.83
CA TRP A 233 -3.65 1.01 10.91
C TRP A 233 -4.82 1.74 10.27
N PHE A 234 -5.33 1.21 9.17
CA PHE A 234 -6.45 1.78 8.46
C PHE A 234 -7.75 1.02 8.81
N ASP A 235 -8.88 1.53 8.39
CA ASP A 235 -10.19 1.02 8.81
C ASP A 235 -10.66 -0.21 8.00
N THR A 236 -9.78 -1.15 7.66
CA THR A 236 -10.18 -2.34 6.89
C THR A 236 -11.03 -3.32 7.69
N ILE A 237 -10.74 -3.46 9.00
CA ILE A 237 -11.46 -4.36 9.92
C ILE A 237 -12.26 -3.59 11.00
N GLY A 238 -12.43 -2.29 10.83
CA GLY A 238 -13.09 -1.43 11.81
C GLY A 238 -12.19 -1.05 13.00
N LEU A 239 -10.88 -1.33 12.96
CA LEU A 239 -9.93 -0.98 14.02
C LEU A 239 -9.53 0.49 13.92
N GLY A 240 -8.98 0.90 12.76
CA GLY A 240 -8.58 2.28 12.48
C GLY A 240 -7.63 2.88 13.53
N ASP A 241 -6.68 2.10 14.06
CA ASP A 241 -5.84 2.47 15.20
C ASP A 241 -5.04 3.77 14.95
N LEU A 242 -4.58 3.96 13.71
CA LEU A 242 -3.93 5.20 13.27
C LEU A 242 -4.84 6.42 13.44
N THR A 243 -6.05 6.33 12.90
CA THR A 243 -7.04 7.43 12.96
C THR A 243 -7.51 7.67 14.39
N ALA A 244 -7.72 6.62 15.17
CA ALA A 244 -8.10 6.70 16.57
C ALA A 244 -7.01 7.43 17.40
N TYR A 245 -5.76 7.04 17.24
CA TYR A 245 -4.62 7.67 17.92
C TYR A 245 -4.49 9.16 17.58
N TRP A 246 -4.51 9.49 16.28
CA TRP A 246 -4.37 10.87 15.83
C TRP A 246 -5.57 11.77 16.17
N SER A 247 -6.77 11.22 16.27
CA SER A 247 -7.97 11.96 16.69
C SER A 247 -8.08 12.13 18.23
N GLY A 248 -7.09 11.69 18.98
CA GLY A 248 -7.04 11.81 20.43
C GLY A 248 -8.04 10.91 21.16
N LYS A 249 -8.53 9.85 20.52
CA LYS A 249 -9.35 8.84 21.21
C LYS A 249 -8.53 8.15 22.29
N THR A 250 -9.20 7.83 23.39
CA THR A 250 -8.60 7.09 24.51
C THR A 250 -9.03 5.62 24.46
N SER A 251 -8.37 4.79 25.25
CA SER A 251 -8.78 3.38 25.41
C SER A 251 -10.15 3.20 26.08
N ALA A 252 -10.76 4.26 26.60
CA ALA A 252 -12.13 4.25 27.07
C ALA A 252 -13.18 4.33 25.94
N ASP A 253 -12.77 4.88 24.77
CA ASP A 253 -13.65 5.09 23.61
C ASP A 253 -13.72 3.88 22.68
N VAL A 254 -12.80 2.91 22.85
CA VAL A 254 -12.63 1.74 21.99
C VAL A 254 -12.33 0.48 22.81
N THR A 255 -12.43 -0.69 22.19
CA THR A 255 -12.21 -1.98 22.86
C THR A 255 -10.75 -2.45 22.91
N TRP A 256 -9.81 -1.63 22.45
CA TRP A 256 -8.37 -1.91 22.42
C TRP A 256 -7.59 -0.73 23.00
N SER A 257 -6.29 -0.95 23.31
CA SER A 257 -5.38 0.13 23.69
C SER A 257 -4.99 0.95 22.47
N VAL A 258 -5.48 2.19 22.40
CA VAL A 258 -5.25 3.09 21.25
C VAL A 258 -3.76 3.34 21.04
N GLY A 259 -3.30 3.23 19.80
CA GLY A 259 -1.90 3.37 19.40
C GLY A 259 -1.06 2.10 19.60
N MET A 260 -1.62 1.02 20.12
CA MET A 260 -0.87 -0.20 20.42
C MET A 260 -0.22 -0.81 19.18
N TYR A 261 -0.87 -0.73 18.02
CA TYR A 261 -0.35 -1.25 16.76
C TYR A 261 0.57 -0.27 16.02
N MET A 262 0.76 0.93 16.54
CA MET A 262 1.53 2.00 15.90
C MET A 262 2.67 2.52 16.73
N ALA A 263 2.42 2.86 18.00
CA ALA A 263 3.34 3.64 18.83
C ALA A 263 4.72 2.99 18.95
N GLY A 264 4.78 1.65 19.03
CA GLY A 264 6.03 0.88 19.06
C GLY A 264 6.77 0.86 17.72
N PHE A 265 6.11 1.15 16.60
CA PHE A 265 6.74 1.12 15.28
C PHE A 265 7.60 2.35 15.02
N PHE A 266 7.20 3.55 15.46
CA PHE A 266 7.97 4.76 15.21
C PHE A 266 9.40 4.71 15.76
N PRO A 267 9.63 4.35 17.04
CA PRO A 267 10.99 4.15 17.54
C PRO A 267 11.77 3.08 16.75
N CYS A 268 11.12 1.99 16.38
CA CYS A 268 11.74 0.93 15.61
C CYS A 268 12.11 1.38 14.20
N MET A 269 11.23 2.11 13.51
CA MET A 269 11.46 2.61 12.15
C MET A 269 12.51 3.71 12.11
N MET A 270 12.42 4.69 13.00
CA MET A 270 13.27 5.88 12.96
C MET A 270 14.63 5.70 13.65
N PHE A 271 14.77 4.74 14.56
CA PHE A 271 16.03 4.51 15.30
C PHE A 271 16.54 3.08 15.16
N GLY A 272 15.68 2.09 15.26
CA GLY A 272 16.07 0.67 15.17
C GLY A 272 16.60 0.29 13.79
N ILE A 273 15.93 0.71 12.72
CA ILE A 273 16.35 0.44 11.34
C ILE A 273 17.67 1.15 11.00
N PRO A 274 17.85 2.46 11.26
CA PRO A 274 19.16 3.11 11.11
C PRO A 274 20.27 2.45 11.92
N GLY A 275 19.98 2.02 13.15
CA GLY A 275 20.93 1.27 13.98
C GLY A 275 21.34 -0.06 13.35
N ALA A 276 20.40 -0.82 12.82
CA ALA A 276 20.67 -2.05 12.07
C ALA A 276 21.50 -1.77 10.80
N ALA A 277 21.18 -0.69 10.07
CA ALA A 277 21.92 -0.26 8.90
C ALA A 277 23.39 0.08 9.24
N LEU A 278 23.62 0.79 10.32
CA LEU A 278 24.99 1.08 10.82
C LEU A 278 25.74 -0.20 11.14
N ALA A 279 25.12 -1.17 11.82
CA ALA A 279 25.70 -2.46 12.10
C ALA A 279 26.07 -3.21 10.82
N MET A 280 25.20 -3.22 9.81
CA MET A 280 25.46 -3.82 8.48
C MET A 280 26.67 -3.18 7.79
N ILE A 281 26.81 -1.85 7.87
CA ILE A 281 27.96 -1.13 7.30
C ILE A 281 29.25 -1.49 8.03
N GLN A 282 29.19 -1.53 9.37
CA GLN A 282 30.38 -1.84 10.19
C GLN A 282 30.87 -3.28 10.01
N THR A 283 29.95 -4.23 9.89
CA THR A 283 30.26 -5.66 9.73
C THR A 283 30.49 -6.09 8.29
N ALA A 284 30.27 -5.21 7.32
CA ALA A 284 30.55 -5.50 5.90
C ALA A 284 32.02 -5.77 5.65
N LYS A 285 32.32 -6.74 4.75
CA LYS A 285 33.70 -7.03 4.31
C LYS A 285 34.31 -5.77 3.69
N ASP A 286 35.60 -5.53 3.91
CA ASP A 286 36.28 -4.29 3.49
C ASP A 286 36.12 -3.96 2.02
N ASN A 287 36.15 -4.96 1.14
CA ASN A 287 35.95 -4.79 -0.30
C ASN A 287 34.53 -4.38 -0.70
N LYS A 288 33.53 -4.54 0.20
CA LYS A 288 32.12 -4.17 -0.03
C LYS A 288 31.65 -3.01 0.85
N LYS A 289 32.47 -2.56 1.78
CA LYS A 289 32.10 -1.55 2.79
C LYS A 289 31.64 -0.22 2.18
N LYS A 290 32.32 0.26 1.12
CA LYS A 290 31.92 1.48 0.40
C LYS A 290 30.55 1.34 -0.28
N ILE A 291 30.28 0.18 -0.89
CA ILE A 291 29.00 -0.09 -1.56
C ILE A 291 27.90 -0.22 -0.52
N ALA A 292 28.15 -0.94 0.57
CA ALA A 292 27.22 -1.06 1.67
C ALA A 292 26.91 0.30 2.30
N ALA A 293 27.91 1.14 2.55
CA ALA A 293 27.71 2.49 3.08
C ALA A 293 26.86 3.38 2.16
N GLY A 294 27.04 3.29 0.84
CA GLY A 294 26.24 4.05 -0.11
C GLY A 294 24.77 3.64 -0.12
N ILE A 295 24.48 2.36 -0.26
CA ILE A 295 23.10 1.85 -0.39
C ILE A 295 22.39 1.85 0.96
N VAL A 296 22.99 1.19 1.96
CA VAL A 296 22.36 1.01 3.28
C VAL A 296 22.37 2.32 4.07
N GLY A 297 23.40 3.17 3.90
CA GLY A 297 23.46 4.49 4.52
C GLY A 297 22.37 5.44 4.02
N ALA A 298 22.11 5.46 2.71
CA ALA A 298 21.00 6.24 2.16
C ALA A 298 19.65 5.76 2.70
N ALA A 299 19.44 4.45 2.75
CA ALA A 299 18.23 3.86 3.35
C ALA A 299 18.09 4.21 4.84
N ALA A 300 19.19 4.20 5.60
CA ALA A 300 19.20 4.60 7.01
C ALA A 300 18.78 6.06 7.21
N ILE A 301 19.25 6.97 6.37
CA ILE A 301 18.86 8.38 6.40
C ILE A 301 17.37 8.54 6.07
N CYS A 302 16.87 7.85 5.04
CA CYS A 302 15.45 7.87 4.70
C CYS A 302 14.59 7.31 5.84
N ALA A 303 15.00 6.22 6.47
CA ALA A 303 14.29 5.66 7.63
C ALA A 303 14.27 6.64 8.80
N PHE A 304 15.42 7.27 9.11
CA PHE A 304 15.52 8.22 10.22
C PHE A 304 14.67 9.49 10.01
N ILE A 305 14.69 10.06 8.81
CA ILE A 305 13.99 11.32 8.53
C ILE A 305 12.50 11.10 8.21
N CYS A 306 12.18 10.06 7.42
CA CYS A 306 10.85 9.86 6.83
C CYS A 306 10.11 8.65 7.40
N GLY A 307 10.76 7.81 8.23
CA GLY A 307 10.17 6.55 8.70
C GLY A 307 9.99 5.48 7.61
N VAL A 308 10.59 5.66 6.43
CA VAL A 308 10.53 4.66 5.34
C VAL A 308 11.52 3.55 5.60
N THR A 309 11.06 2.30 5.59
CA THR A 309 11.83 1.11 6.04
C THR A 309 12.07 0.08 4.93
N GLU A 310 11.68 0.34 3.71
CA GLU A 310 11.87 -0.52 2.51
C GLU A 310 13.25 -0.37 1.86
#